data_5462c0a0b31867d4816a8d31f4130c9b
#
_entry.id   5462c0a0b31867d4816a8d31f4130c9b
#
_cell.length_a   1.000
_cell.length_b   1.000
_cell.length_c   1.000
_cell.angle_alpha   90.00
_cell.angle_beta   90.00
_cell.angle_gamma   90.00
#
_symmetry.space_group_name_H-M   'P 1'
#
loop_
_entity.id
_entity.type
_entity.pdbx_description
1 polymer ?
#
loop_
_entity_poly.entity_id
_entity_poly.type
_entity_poly.pdbx_seq_one_letter_code
_entity_poly.pdbx_strand_id
1 'polypeptide(L)'
;MAKHTYESIMSELKSGTYRPVYYLMGEEGYFTDKITDYVMENALTEMERDFNLTVFYGLETTMDNVVTAAKRFPMMAERQVIIVKEAQMIKNSDALLYYLQAPQPTTVLLFAHKNGSLDKRKKVAAELERTGVVLDSKKLRDDQLPAFITGYMREKGLTADNKSVLMIRESIGADLARIAGEIDKLAIALPAGSATVTPDLVEEHIGISKEYNNFELQNAIVNKDIYKANKIINYFAQNPKKNPIQMTLALLFSFFSNVMMSYYAPDKSERGVAEFLGLRSAWGVGDYIKSMRNYRAMHVMEILHLIRLADAQSKGAEGPQTPDGEIMRELLYKILH
;
A
#
# COMPACT_ATOMS: atom_id res chain seq x y z
N MET A 1 -23.10 -10.70 4.59
CA MET A 1 -23.09 -9.93 3.34
C MET A 1 -21.72 -10.06 2.70
N ALA A 2 -21.64 -10.26 1.37
CA ALA A 2 -20.37 -10.31 0.67
C ALA A 2 -19.69 -8.92 0.77
N LYS A 3 -18.52 -8.86 1.35
CA LYS A 3 -17.75 -7.62 1.48
C LYS A 3 -17.18 -7.31 0.11
N HIS A 4 -17.60 -6.20 -0.52
CA HIS A 4 -17.05 -5.79 -1.80
C HIS A 4 -15.56 -5.47 -1.65
N THR A 5 -14.73 -6.03 -2.54
CA THR A 5 -13.30 -5.72 -2.64
C THR A 5 -13.06 -4.84 -3.86
N TYR A 6 -11.90 -4.19 -3.91
CA TYR A 6 -11.49 -3.41 -5.08
C TYR A 6 -11.57 -4.26 -6.36
N GLU A 7 -11.05 -5.48 -6.34
CA GLU A 7 -11.01 -6.39 -7.47
C GLU A 7 -12.41 -6.78 -7.94
N SER A 8 -13.33 -7.05 -6.99
CA SER A 8 -14.72 -7.40 -7.32
C SER A 8 -15.47 -6.23 -7.97
N ILE A 9 -15.28 -5.02 -7.44
CA ILE A 9 -15.89 -3.80 -7.99
C ILE A 9 -15.34 -3.53 -9.40
N MET A 10 -14.02 -3.56 -9.57
CA MET A 10 -13.39 -3.33 -10.88
C MET A 10 -13.79 -4.40 -11.90
N SER A 11 -13.98 -5.64 -11.49
CA SER A 11 -14.47 -6.72 -12.38
C SER A 11 -15.90 -6.45 -12.86
N GLU A 12 -16.81 -6.01 -11.97
CA GLU A 12 -18.18 -5.64 -12.36
C GLU A 12 -18.16 -4.42 -13.30
N LEU A 13 -17.41 -3.38 -12.98
CA LEU A 13 -17.32 -2.18 -13.81
C LEU A 13 -16.75 -2.47 -15.21
N LYS A 14 -15.69 -3.27 -15.30
CA LYS A 14 -15.09 -3.72 -16.58
C LYS A 14 -16.04 -4.57 -17.41
N SER A 15 -16.99 -5.29 -16.80
CA SER A 15 -18.05 -6.00 -17.52
C SER A 15 -19.22 -5.10 -17.95
N GLY A 16 -19.15 -3.79 -17.72
CA GLY A 16 -20.22 -2.83 -18.04
C GLY A 16 -21.36 -2.80 -17.03
N THR A 17 -21.20 -3.49 -15.89
CA THR A 17 -22.23 -3.53 -14.84
C THR A 17 -22.02 -2.39 -13.84
N TYR A 18 -22.95 -1.44 -13.84
CA TYR A 18 -22.94 -0.29 -12.93
C TYR A 18 -24.10 -0.40 -11.94
N ARG A 19 -23.77 -0.24 -10.64
CA ARG A 19 -24.78 -0.22 -9.56
C ARG A 19 -25.24 1.22 -9.30
N PRO A 20 -26.47 1.41 -8.78
CA PRO A 20 -27.00 2.75 -8.55
C PRO A 20 -26.23 3.58 -7.51
N VAL A 21 -25.60 2.95 -6.51
CA VAL A 21 -24.89 3.66 -5.45
C VAL A 21 -23.57 2.94 -5.10
N TYR A 22 -22.49 3.72 -5.09
CA TYR A 22 -21.17 3.33 -4.58
C TYR A 22 -20.78 4.24 -3.43
N TYR A 23 -20.32 3.66 -2.33
CA TYR A 23 -19.72 4.40 -1.24
C TYR A 23 -18.32 3.86 -0.97
N LEU A 24 -17.32 4.59 -1.43
CA LEU A 24 -15.92 4.19 -1.38
C LEU A 24 -15.25 4.94 -0.23
N MET A 25 -14.81 4.22 0.80
CA MET A 25 -14.23 4.79 2.00
C MET A 25 -13.01 4.00 2.47
N GLY A 26 -12.30 4.53 3.45
CA GLY A 26 -11.20 3.86 4.11
C GLY A 26 -9.90 4.67 4.16
N GLU A 27 -8.87 4.04 4.71
CA GLU A 27 -7.55 4.66 4.91
C GLU A 27 -6.71 4.69 3.63
N GLU A 28 -6.98 3.76 2.67
CA GLU A 28 -6.26 3.66 1.41
C GLU A 28 -7.03 4.34 0.28
N GLY A 29 -6.63 5.58 0.01
CA GLY A 29 -7.28 6.42 -1.00
C GLY A 29 -7.04 5.97 -2.44
N TYR A 30 -5.95 5.25 -2.70
CA TYR A 30 -5.58 4.80 -4.05
C TYR A 30 -6.71 4.01 -4.74
N PHE A 31 -7.32 3.05 -4.05
CA PHE A 31 -8.40 2.24 -4.62
C PHE A 31 -9.67 3.05 -4.87
N THR A 32 -9.97 4.00 -3.99
CA THR A 32 -11.08 4.93 -4.16
C THR A 32 -10.89 5.77 -5.41
N ASP A 33 -9.68 6.32 -5.64
CA ASP A 33 -9.36 7.10 -6.82
C ASP A 33 -9.46 6.25 -8.09
N LYS A 34 -8.86 5.08 -8.12
CA LYS A 34 -8.90 4.20 -9.29
C LYS A 34 -10.31 3.83 -9.72
N ILE A 35 -11.21 3.50 -8.77
CA ILE A 35 -12.61 3.22 -9.09
C ILE A 35 -13.32 4.49 -9.59
N THR A 36 -13.09 5.63 -8.92
CA THR A 36 -13.71 6.90 -9.28
C THR A 36 -13.31 7.31 -10.69
N ASP A 37 -12.01 7.28 -11.01
CA ASP A 37 -11.48 7.63 -12.33
C ASP A 37 -12.02 6.68 -13.40
N TYR A 38 -12.05 5.36 -13.12
CA TYR A 38 -12.61 4.39 -14.05
C TYR A 38 -14.08 4.68 -14.38
N VAL A 39 -14.90 5.00 -13.36
CA VAL A 39 -16.33 5.33 -13.58
C VAL A 39 -16.46 6.63 -14.38
N MET A 40 -15.66 7.64 -14.08
CA MET A 40 -15.67 8.92 -14.82
C MET A 40 -15.30 8.75 -16.30
N GLU A 41 -14.36 7.84 -16.59
CA GLU A 41 -13.84 7.63 -17.94
C GLU A 41 -14.66 6.66 -18.78
N ASN A 42 -15.34 5.68 -18.15
CA ASN A 42 -15.92 4.55 -18.90
C ASN A 42 -17.44 4.39 -18.76
N ALA A 43 -18.09 5.08 -17.81
CA ALA A 43 -19.53 4.90 -17.60
C ALA A 43 -20.40 5.63 -18.64
N LEU A 44 -19.82 6.62 -19.33
CA LEU A 44 -20.46 7.46 -20.33
C LEU A 44 -19.54 7.63 -21.54
N THR A 45 -20.12 7.77 -22.72
CA THR A 45 -19.40 8.21 -23.91
C THR A 45 -18.95 9.67 -23.77
N GLU A 46 -18.01 10.12 -24.60
CA GLU A 46 -17.51 11.50 -24.56
C GLU A 46 -18.64 12.53 -24.74
N MET A 47 -19.56 12.29 -25.68
CA MET A 47 -20.73 13.18 -25.95
C MET A 47 -21.75 13.17 -24.80
N GLU A 48 -21.92 12.04 -24.10
CA GLU A 48 -22.86 11.94 -22.99
C GLU A 48 -22.35 12.63 -21.71
N ARG A 49 -21.03 12.74 -21.54
CA ARG A 49 -20.41 13.32 -20.32
C ARG A 49 -20.80 14.78 -20.13
N ASP A 50 -20.90 15.56 -21.17
CA ASP A 50 -21.23 17.00 -21.08
C ASP A 50 -22.56 17.24 -20.39
N PHE A 51 -23.53 16.33 -20.54
CA PHE A 51 -24.88 16.45 -20.00
C PHE A 51 -25.18 15.53 -18.83
N ASN A 52 -24.45 14.44 -18.68
CA ASN A 52 -24.78 13.38 -17.74
C ASN A 52 -23.70 13.11 -16.68
N LEU A 53 -22.55 13.79 -16.71
CA LEU A 53 -21.54 13.71 -15.65
C LEU A 53 -21.61 14.97 -14.79
N THR A 54 -21.83 14.77 -13.49
CA THR A 54 -21.76 15.86 -12.50
C THR A 54 -20.77 15.49 -11.40
N VAL A 55 -19.84 16.39 -11.13
CA VAL A 55 -18.85 16.22 -10.06
C VAL A 55 -19.09 17.27 -8.99
N PHE A 56 -19.34 16.82 -7.77
CA PHE A 56 -19.46 17.66 -6.58
C PHE A 56 -18.21 17.52 -5.71
N TYR A 57 -17.84 18.58 -5.01
CA TYR A 57 -16.85 18.59 -3.96
C TYR A 57 -17.54 18.77 -2.60
N GLY A 58 -17.22 17.94 -1.62
CA GLY A 58 -17.93 17.90 -0.34
C GLY A 58 -17.91 19.20 0.46
N LEU A 59 -16.90 20.06 0.27
CA LEU A 59 -16.84 21.40 0.87
C LEU A 59 -17.79 22.40 0.23
N GLU A 60 -18.15 22.21 -1.04
CA GLU A 60 -18.88 23.18 -1.87
C GLU A 60 -20.34 22.78 -2.07
N THR A 61 -20.77 21.65 -1.53
CA THR A 61 -22.10 21.10 -1.74
C THR A 61 -22.77 20.63 -0.45
N THR A 62 -24.06 20.37 -0.54
CA THR A 62 -24.87 19.73 0.50
C THR A 62 -25.40 18.38 0.01
N MET A 63 -25.77 17.48 0.93
CA MET A 63 -26.35 16.20 0.56
C MET A 63 -27.69 16.37 -0.19
N ASP A 64 -28.45 17.41 0.12
CA ASP A 64 -29.71 17.73 -0.57
C ASP A 64 -29.48 18.06 -2.05
N ASN A 65 -28.43 18.84 -2.35
CA ASN A 65 -28.06 19.16 -3.74
C ASN A 65 -27.63 17.89 -4.51
N VAL A 66 -26.82 17.04 -3.88
CA VAL A 66 -26.38 15.76 -4.47
C VAL A 66 -27.58 14.86 -4.76
N VAL A 67 -28.49 14.68 -3.78
CA VAL A 67 -29.70 13.86 -3.93
C VAL A 67 -30.66 14.44 -4.98
N THR A 68 -30.79 15.76 -5.02
CA THR A 68 -31.62 16.43 -6.04
C THR A 68 -31.09 16.15 -7.44
N ALA A 69 -29.76 16.23 -7.63
CA ALA A 69 -29.14 15.87 -8.90
C ALA A 69 -29.32 14.37 -9.20
N ALA A 70 -29.14 13.50 -8.20
CA ALA A 70 -29.24 12.04 -8.36
C ALA A 70 -30.64 11.54 -8.75
N LYS A 71 -31.69 12.30 -8.44
CA LYS A 71 -33.07 12.00 -8.81
C LYS A 71 -33.46 12.40 -10.24
N ARG A 72 -32.60 13.14 -10.95
CA ARG A 72 -32.86 13.51 -12.34
C ARG A 72 -32.75 12.31 -13.27
N PHE A 73 -33.35 12.43 -14.45
CA PHE A 73 -33.17 11.44 -15.51
C PHE A 73 -32.00 11.83 -16.41
N PRO A 74 -31.29 10.86 -16.98
CA PRO A 74 -30.23 11.13 -17.93
C PRO A 74 -30.79 11.81 -19.19
N MET A 75 -29.98 12.64 -19.83
CA MET A 75 -30.32 13.32 -21.09
C MET A 75 -29.71 12.58 -22.26
N MET A 76 -30.57 11.96 -23.10
CA MET A 76 -30.12 11.21 -24.30
C MET A 76 -29.06 10.14 -24.06
N ALA A 77 -29.08 9.54 -22.87
CA ALA A 77 -28.12 8.49 -22.42
C ALA A 77 -28.85 7.44 -21.58
N GLU A 78 -28.28 6.28 -21.46
CA GLU A 78 -28.84 5.19 -20.61
C GLU A 78 -28.74 5.53 -19.11
N ARG A 79 -27.73 6.32 -18.74
CA ARG A 79 -27.46 6.66 -17.35
C ARG A 79 -26.85 8.06 -17.19
N GLN A 80 -26.98 8.60 -15.98
CA GLN A 80 -26.18 9.72 -15.51
C GLN A 80 -25.20 9.25 -14.44
N VAL A 81 -24.08 9.98 -14.29
CA VAL A 81 -23.04 9.71 -13.31
C VAL A 81 -22.86 10.92 -12.41
N ILE A 82 -22.95 10.71 -11.11
CA ILE A 82 -22.74 11.73 -10.10
C ILE A 82 -21.61 11.29 -9.18
N ILE A 83 -20.54 12.06 -9.16
CA ILE A 83 -19.37 11.83 -8.33
C ILE A 83 -19.34 12.86 -7.21
N VAL A 84 -19.20 12.41 -5.99
CA VAL A 84 -19.00 13.28 -4.82
C VAL A 84 -17.59 13.05 -4.31
N LYS A 85 -16.68 13.93 -4.67
CA LYS A 85 -15.30 13.94 -4.14
C LYS A 85 -15.28 14.56 -2.75
N GLU A 86 -14.38 14.05 -1.89
CA GLU A 86 -14.25 14.51 -0.50
C GLU A 86 -15.56 14.42 0.29
N ALA A 87 -16.31 13.33 0.10
CA ALA A 87 -17.62 13.12 0.71
C ALA A 87 -17.62 13.21 2.24
N GLN A 88 -16.46 13.02 2.91
CA GLN A 88 -16.28 13.20 4.35
C GLN A 88 -16.54 14.64 4.83
N MET A 89 -16.47 15.61 3.94
CA MET A 89 -16.68 17.04 4.27
C MET A 89 -18.17 17.41 4.35
N ILE A 90 -19.07 16.56 3.85
CA ILE A 90 -20.54 16.79 3.95
C ILE A 90 -20.99 16.43 5.36
N LYS A 91 -21.46 17.44 6.11
CA LYS A 91 -21.80 17.31 7.54
C LYS A 91 -23.08 16.52 7.81
N ASN A 92 -24.11 16.67 6.97
CA ASN A 92 -25.40 16.02 7.13
C ASN A 92 -25.66 15.02 6.00
N SER A 93 -26.02 13.78 6.36
CA SER A 93 -26.31 12.71 5.42
C SER A 93 -27.78 12.23 5.42
N ASP A 94 -28.70 12.98 6.05
CA ASP A 94 -30.09 12.54 6.22
C ASP A 94 -30.83 12.39 4.88
N ALA A 95 -30.60 13.31 3.95
CA ALA A 95 -31.19 13.23 2.60
C ALA A 95 -30.74 11.97 1.83
N LEU A 96 -29.51 11.49 2.06
CA LEU A 96 -29.02 10.26 1.48
C LEU A 96 -29.81 9.05 1.98
N LEU A 97 -30.16 9.00 3.26
CA LEU A 97 -30.94 7.90 3.84
C LEU A 97 -32.28 7.72 3.10
N TYR A 98 -32.97 8.83 2.80
CA TYR A 98 -34.24 8.78 2.03
C TYR A 98 -34.00 8.35 0.58
N TYR A 99 -32.93 8.82 -0.06
CA TYR A 99 -32.59 8.42 -1.44
C TYR A 99 -32.30 6.92 -1.54
N LEU A 100 -31.61 6.35 -0.55
CA LEU A 100 -31.23 4.93 -0.53
C LEU A 100 -32.44 3.97 -0.43
N GLN A 101 -33.60 4.45 0.02
CA GLN A 101 -34.83 3.65 0.05
C GLN A 101 -35.37 3.32 -1.34
N ALA A 102 -35.19 4.25 -2.30
CA ALA A 102 -35.59 4.11 -3.69
C ALA A 102 -34.58 4.83 -4.61
N PRO A 103 -33.37 4.28 -4.79
CA PRO A 103 -32.37 4.88 -5.66
C PRO A 103 -32.85 4.94 -7.11
N GLN A 104 -32.52 6.00 -7.82
CA GLN A 104 -32.83 6.09 -9.25
C GLN A 104 -32.01 5.06 -10.04
N PRO A 105 -32.65 4.10 -10.74
CA PRO A 105 -31.93 3.01 -11.41
C PRO A 105 -31.00 3.48 -12.54
N THR A 106 -31.30 4.62 -13.16
CA THR A 106 -30.51 5.21 -14.24
C THR A 106 -29.43 6.15 -13.76
N THR A 107 -29.18 6.25 -12.44
CA THR A 107 -28.12 7.06 -11.84
C THR A 107 -27.05 6.17 -11.25
N VAL A 108 -25.80 6.49 -11.55
CA VAL A 108 -24.62 5.98 -10.85
C VAL A 108 -24.15 7.08 -9.91
N LEU A 109 -24.47 6.95 -8.62
CA LEU A 109 -24.07 7.88 -7.57
C LEU A 109 -22.87 7.30 -6.81
N LEU A 110 -21.71 7.97 -6.89
CA LEU A 110 -20.46 7.52 -6.29
C LEU A 110 -19.96 8.55 -5.28
N PHE A 111 -19.74 8.08 -4.05
CA PHE A 111 -19.11 8.85 -2.97
C PHE A 111 -17.67 8.41 -2.78
N ALA A 112 -16.71 9.32 -2.93
CA ALA A 112 -15.31 9.15 -2.61
C ALA A 112 -15.02 9.79 -1.24
N HIS A 113 -14.98 8.96 -0.19
CA HIS A 113 -14.75 9.35 1.20
C HIS A 113 -13.34 8.90 1.60
N LYS A 114 -12.37 9.78 1.48
CA LYS A 114 -10.95 9.47 1.76
C LYS A 114 -10.58 9.68 3.24
N ASN A 115 -9.55 8.94 3.68
CA ASN A 115 -8.91 9.08 4.99
C ASN A 115 -9.89 8.92 6.17
N GLY A 116 -10.87 8.05 6.03
CA GLY A 116 -11.83 7.77 7.08
C GLY A 116 -12.94 6.84 6.64
N SER A 117 -13.89 6.60 7.52
CA SER A 117 -15.06 5.76 7.24
C SER A 117 -16.30 6.33 7.91
N LEU A 118 -17.47 5.99 7.35
CA LEU A 118 -18.73 6.30 7.99
C LEU A 118 -18.84 5.62 9.35
N ASP A 119 -19.44 6.33 10.32
CA ASP A 119 -19.82 5.73 11.59
C ASP A 119 -20.88 4.62 11.35
N LYS A 120 -20.46 3.37 11.55
CA LYS A 120 -21.31 2.18 11.35
C LYS A 120 -22.57 2.14 12.21
N ARG A 121 -22.65 2.98 13.24
CA ARG A 121 -23.85 3.12 14.11
C ARG A 121 -24.95 3.95 13.47
N LYS A 122 -24.62 4.74 12.43
CA LYS A 122 -25.61 5.58 11.72
C LYS A 122 -26.50 4.72 10.82
N LYS A 123 -27.80 5.06 10.77
CA LYS A 123 -28.79 4.38 9.91
C LYS A 123 -28.38 4.41 8.43
N VAL A 124 -27.74 5.49 7.96
CA VAL A 124 -27.27 5.61 6.59
C VAL A 124 -26.21 4.57 6.25
N ALA A 125 -25.33 4.19 7.19
CA ALA A 125 -24.31 3.17 6.94
C ALA A 125 -24.94 1.78 6.75
N ALA A 126 -25.92 1.42 7.61
CA ALA A 126 -26.66 0.17 7.47
C ALA A 126 -27.44 0.09 6.14
N GLU A 127 -28.04 1.20 5.73
CA GLU A 127 -28.80 1.26 4.48
C GLU A 127 -27.88 1.19 3.25
N LEU A 128 -26.72 1.84 3.28
CA LEU A 128 -25.69 1.71 2.23
C LEU A 128 -25.19 0.26 2.10
N GLU A 129 -24.95 -0.43 3.22
CA GLU A 129 -24.55 -1.85 3.18
C GLU A 129 -25.65 -2.76 2.60
N ARG A 130 -26.93 -2.37 2.71
CA ARG A 130 -28.07 -3.12 2.20
C ARG A 130 -28.34 -2.90 0.72
N THR A 131 -28.17 -1.66 0.24
CA THR A 131 -28.66 -1.24 -1.08
C THR A 131 -27.56 -0.83 -2.05
N GLY A 132 -26.38 -0.49 -1.55
CA GLY A 132 -25.25 0.00 -2.33
C GLY A 132 -24.04 -0.93 -2.32
N VAL A 133 -23.04 -0.53 -3.07
CA VAL A 133 -21.70 -1.13 -3.07
C VAL A 133 -20.82 -0.33 -2.12
N VAL A 134 -20.39 -0.95 -1.02
CA VAL A 134 -19.54 -0.30 -0.03
C VAL A 134 -18.13 -0.91 -0.08
N LEU A 135 -17.12 -0.08 -0.35
CA LEU A 135 -15.72 -0.41 -0.18
C LEU A 135 -15.21 0.25 1.10
N ASP A 136 -14.60 -0.53 1.99
CA ASP A 136 -13.85 -0.05 3.18
C ASP A 136 -12.38 -0.46 3.00
N SER A 137 -11.61 0.39 2.30
CA SER A 137 -10.22 0.12 1.94
C SER A 137 -9.29 0.37 3.11
N LYS A 138 -8.45 -0.60 3.43
CA LYS A 138 -7.42 -0.48 4.47
C LYS A 138 -6.06 -0.33 3.83
N LYS A 139 -5.15 0.37 4.52
CA LYS A 139 -3.75 0.40 4.11
C LYS A 139 -3.19 -1.00 3.98
N LEU A 140 -2.42 -1.22 2.93
CA LEU A 140 -1.70 -2.48 2.77
C LEU A 140 -0.57 -2.56 3.79
N ARG A 141 -0.40 -3.75 4.36
CA ARG A 141 0.76 -4.05 5.20
C ARG A 141 1.98 -4.31 4.32
N ASP A 142 3.16 -4.18 4.89
CA ASP A 142 4.44 -4.38 4.18
C ASP A 142 4.55 -5.74 3.47
N ASP A 143 3.97 -6.80 4.06
CA ASP A 143 3.93 -8.13 3.48
C ASP A 143 3.02 -8.27 2.25
N GLN A 144 2.13 -7.31 2.03
CA GLN A 144 1.19 -7.28 0.90
C GLN A 144 1.71 -6.44 -0.28
N LEU A 145 2.66 -5.53 -0.03
CA LEU A 145 3.19 -4.64 -1.07
C LEU A 145 3.83 -5.38 -2.26
N PRO A 146 4.63 -6.47 -2.08
CA PRO A 146 5.17 -7.20 -3.21
C PRO A 146 4.09 -7.78 -4.13
N ALA A 147 3.00 -8.27 -3.57
CA ALA A 147 1.87 -8.79 -4.35
C ALA A 147 1.17 -7.67 -5.14
N PHE A 148 0.99 -6.49 -4.53
CA PHE A 148 0.45 -5.31 -5.20
C PHE A 148 1.35 -4.86 -6.35
N ILE A 149 2.66 -4.70 -6.11
CA ILE A 149 3.64 -4.28 -7.13
C ILE A 149 3.62 -5.24 -8.33
N THR A 150 3.70 -6.56 -8.05
CA THR A 150 3.67 -7.58 -9.10
C THR A 150 2.34 -7.60 -9.86
N GLY A 151 1.23 -7.41 -9.16
CA GLY A 151 -0.11 -7.32 -9.74
C GLY A 151 -0.24 -6.13 -10.68
N TYR A 152 0.18 -4.94 -10.23
CA TYR A 152 0.14 -3.71 -11.03
C TYR A 152 1.06 -3.78 -12.26
N MET A 153 2.28 -4.33 -12.10
CA MET A 153 3.16 -4.59 -13.24
C MET A 153 2.51 -5.50 -14.27
N ARG A 154 1.85 -6.58 -13.84
CA ARG A 154 1.14 -7.49 -14.74
C ARG A 154 0.00 -6.79 -15.49
N GLU A 155 -0.75 -5.90 -14.84
CA GLU A 155 -1.79 -5.09 -15.50
C GLU A 155 -1.21 -4.21 -16.62
N LYS A 156 0.04 -3.76 -16.47
CA LYS A 156 0.79 -2.99 -17.49
C LYS A 156 1.54 -3.87 -18.51
N GLY A 157 1.38 -5.19 -18.45
CA GLY A 157 2.12 -6.12 -19.32
C GLY A 157 3.59 -6.27 -18.95
N LEU A 158 3.98 -5.89 -17.73
CA LEU A 158 5.36 -5.94 -17.26
C LEU A 158 5.61 -7.16 -16.38
N THR A 159 6.86 -7.58 -16.34
CA THR A 159 7.40 -8.59 -15.42
C THR A 159 8.59 -8.01 -14.65
N ALA A 160 8.86 -8.53 -13.47
CA ALA A 160 10.03 -8.18 -12.67
C ALA A 160 10.52 -9.38 -11.88
N ASP A 161 11.80 -9.41 -11.56
CA ASP A 161 12.35 -10.36 -10.60
C ASP A 161 12.05 -9.91 -9.14
N ASN A 162 12.25 -10.81 -8.19
CA ASN A 162 12.00 -10.53 -6.78
C ASN A 162 12.86 -9.36 -6.25
N LYS A 163 14.08 -9.22 -6.74
CA LYS A 163 15.00 -8.14 -6.33
C LYS A 163 14.47 -6.77 -6.75
N SER A 164 14.02 -6.63 -7.98
CA SER A 164 13.40 -5.40 -8.49
C SER A 164 12.15 -5.01 -7.70
N VAL A 165 11.28 -5.97 -7.39
CA VAL A 165 10.08 -5.76 -6.59
C VAL A 165 10.43 -5.24 -5.19
N LEU A 166 11.46 -5.82 -4.56
CA LEU A 166 11.93 -5.41 -3.23
C LEU A 166 12.52 -4.01 -3.24
N MET A 167 13.35 -3.71 -4.22
CA MET A 167 13.95 -2.39 -4.38
C MET A 167 12.86 -1.30 -4.50
N ILE A 168 11.82 -1.55 -5.30
CA ILE A 168 10.68 -0.63 -5.44
C ILE A 168 9.97 -0.45 -4.10
N ARG A 169 9.64 -1.55 -3.41
CA ARG A 169 9.01 -1.51 -2.09
C ARG A 169 9.83 -0.70 -1.09
N GLU A 170 11.13 -0.95 -1.03
CA GLU A 170 12.03 -0.29 -0.08
C GLU A 170 12.20 1.20 -0.37
N SER A 171 12.26 1.56 -1.65
CA SER A 171 12.42 2.96 -2.06
C SER A 171 11.19 3.82 -1.76
N ILE A 172 9.99 3.24 -1.90
CA ILE A 172 8.75 4.00 -1.91
C ILE A 172 7.95 3.79 -0.60
N GLY A 173 8.06 2.60 0.00
CA GLY A 173 7.22 2.21 1.14
C GLY A 173 5.79 1.90 0.74
N ALA A 174 4.82 2.19 1.62
CA ALA A 174 3.41 1.80 1.47
C ALA A 174 2.54 2.82 0.70
N ASP A 175 3.13 3.75 -0.02
CA ASP A 175 2.41 4.71 -0.86
C ASP A 175 2.05 4.08 -2.21
N LEU A 176 0.83 3.53 -2.33
CA LEU A 176 0.39 2.81 -3.53
C LEU A 176 0.30 3.70 -4.76
N ALA A 177 -0.09 4.98 -4.60
CA ALA A 177 -0.18 5.92 -5.71
C ALA A 177 1.21 6.21 -6.29
N ARG A 178 2.19 6.40 -5.40
CA ARG A 178 3.57 6.60 -5.80
C ARG A 178 4.18 5.35 -6.42
N ILE A 179 3.92 4.16 -5.85
CA ILE A 179 4.34 2.87 -6.45
C ILE A 179 3.82 2.76 -7.88
N ALA A 180 2.51 2.98 -8.09
CA ALA A 180 1.90 2.92 -9.42
C ALA A 180 2.54 3.92 -10.39
N GLY A 181 2.74 5.17 -9.96
CA GLY A 181 3.38 6.21 -10.78
C GLY A 181 4.83 5.90 -11.14
N GLU A 182 5.62 5.32 -10.23
CA GLU A 182 6.98 4.89 -10.54
C GLU A 182 6.99 3.69 -11.51
N ILE A 183 6.08 2.73 -11.35
CA ILE A 183 5.95 1.61 -12.31
C ILE A 183 5.53 2.13 -13.70
N ASP A 184 4.61 3.10 -13.79
CA ASP A 184 4.22 3.72 -15.05
C ASP A 184 5.42 4.42 -15.74
N LYS A 185 6.29 5.09 -14.97
CA LYS A 185 7.55 5.66 -15.50
C LYS A 185 8.51 4.59 -15.99
N LEU A 186 8.67 3.49 -15.24
CA LEU A 186 9.49 2.36 -15.68
C LEU A 186 8.97 1.74 -16.98
N ALA A 187 7.65 1.64 -17.15
CA ALA A 187 7.02 1.14 -18.38
C ALA A 187 7.39 1.98 -19.60
N ILE A 188 7.48 3.31 -19.44
CA ILE A 188 7.87 4.25 -20.50
C ILE A 188 9.39 4.16 -20.78
N ALA A 189 10.20 3.93 -19.76
CA ALA A 189 11.65 3.88 -19.85
C ALA A 189 12.20 2.56 -20.42
N LEU A 190 11.36 1.52 -20.48
CA LEU A 190 11.77 0.21 -21.02
C LEU A 190 12.16 0.31 -22.50
N PRO A 191 13.25 -0.37 -22.91
CA PRO A 191 13.60 -0.49 -24.32
C PRO A 191 12.45 -1.11 -25.14
N ALA A 192 12.31 -0.67 -26.39
CA ALA A 192 11.28 -1.19 -27.29
C ALA A 192 11.34 -2.73 -27.38
N GLY A 193 10.22 -3.40 -27.15
CA GLY A 193 10.12 -4.86 -27.15
C GLY A 193 10.50 -5.56 -25.84
N SER A 194 10.94 -4.84 -24.81
CA SER A 194 11.17 -5.37 -23.45
C SER A 194 9.94 -5.20 -22.58
N ALA A 195 9.65 -6.22 -21.76
CA ALA A 195 8.59 -6.17 -20.74
C ALA A 195 9.15 -6.44 -19.33
N THR A 196 10.47 -6.61 -19.19
CA THR A 196 11.09 -7.02 -17.92
C THR A 196 11.77 -5.84 -17.23
N VAL A 197 11.28 -5.51 -16.04
CA VAL A 197 11.90 -4.53 -15.15
C VAL A 197 13.03 -5.20 -14.39
N THR A 198 14.25 -4.71 -14.62
CA THR A 198 15.48 -5.23 -13.99
C THR A 198 15.92 -4.36 -12.83
N PRO A 199 16.76 -4.87 -11.90
CA PRO A 199 17.34 -4.07 -10.82
C PRO A 199 18.12 -2.84 -11.31
N ASP A 200 18.79 -2.95 -12.46
CA ASP A 200 19.51 -1.83 -13.09
C ASP A 200 18.56 -0.70 -13.50
N LEU A 201 17.43 -1.06 -14.10
CA LEU A 201 16.40 -0.08 -14.48
C LEU A 201 15.77 0.60 -13.25
N VAL A 202 15.55 -0.17 -12.18
CA VAL A 202 15.05 0.38 -10.89
C VAL A 202 16.07 1.33 -10.27
N GLU A 203 17.36 0.98 -10.28
CA GLU A 203 18.44 1.83 -9.79
C GLU A 203 18.51 3.15 -10.55
N GLU A 204 18.46 3.09 -11.88
CA GLU A 204 18.57 4.25 -12.77
C GLU A 204 17.39 5.22 -12.61
N HIS A 205 16.15 4.71 -12.56
CA HIS A 205 14.95 5.54 -12.62
C HIS A 205 14.32 5.86 -11.25
N ILE A 206 14.46 4.98 -10.26
CA ILE A 206 13.94 5.18 -8.90
C ILE A 206 15.02 5.69 -7.94
N GLY A 207 16.29 5.42 -8.26
CA GLY A 207 17.45 5.98 -7.55
C GLY A 207 17.82 5.23 -6.27
N ILE A 208 17.40 3.97 -6.12
CA ILE A 208 17.86 3.08 -5.06
C ILE A 208 18.96 2.16 -5.57
N SER A 209 20.09 2.10 -4.87
CA SER A 209 21.21 1.25 -5.28
C SER A 209 20.85 -0.23 -5.27
N LYS A 210 21.15 -0.93 -6.35
CA LYS A 210 20.97 -2.39 -6.46
C LYS A 210 21.93 -3.19 -5.56
N GLU A 211 23.04 -2.59 -5.17
CA GLU A 211 24.07 -3.23 -4.34
C GLU A 211 24.05 -2.80 -2.87
N TYR A 212 23.67 -1.53 -2.61
CA TYR A 212 23.75 -0.91 -1.29
C TYR A 212 22.38 -0.37 -0.88
N ASN A 213 21.51 -1.27 -0.41
CA ASN A 213 20.19 -0.96 0.11
C ASN A 213 19.90 -1.83 1.35
N ASN A 214 18.81 -1.54 2.06
CA ASN A 214 18.48 -2.25 3.29
C ASN A 214 18.17 -3.73 3.08
N PHE A 215 17.65 -4.11 1.91
CA PHE A 215 17.44 -5.52 1.56
C PHE A 215 18.78 -6.27 1.42
N GLU A 216 19.75 -5.67 0.73
CA GLU A 216 21.08 -6.25 0.59
C GLU A 216 21.83 -6.29 1.95
N LEU A 217 21.58 -5.29 2.83
CA LEU A 217 22.10 -5.31 4.20
C LEU A 217 21.49 -6.47 5.00
N GLN A 218 20.15 -6.62 4.98
CA GLN A 218 19.48 -7.74 5.65
C GLN A 218 20.00 -9.08 5.14
N ASN A 219 20.12 -9.24 3.82
CA ASN A 219 20.64 -10.45 3.21
C ASN A 219 22.09 -10.75 3.65
N ALA A 220 22.95 -9.73 3.70
CA ALA A 220 24.32 -9.87 4.21
C ALA A 220 24.32 -10.30 5.68
N ILE A 221 23.46 -9.74 6.53
CA ILE A 221 23.29 -10.11 7.94
C ILE A 221 22.79 -11.57 8.04
N VAL A 222 21.75 -11.95 7.31
CA VAL A 222 21.21 -13.32 7.28
C VAL A 222 22.28 -14.34 6.93
N ASN A 223 23.17 -14.00 6.00
CA ASN A 223 24.25 -14.87 5.54
C ASN A 223 25.54 -14.74 6.37
N LYS A 224 25.59 -13.85 7.36
CA LYS A 224 26.81 -13.46 8.10
C LYS A 224 27.96 -13.01 7.17
N ASP A 225 27.61 -12.36 6.06
CA ASP A 225 28.59 -11.73 5.15
C ASP A 225 29.05 -10.39 5.73
N ILE A 226 30.03 -10.47 6.63
CA ILE A 226 30.59 -9.34 7.36
C ILE A 226 31.15 -8.28 6.39
N TYR A 227 31.81 -8.72 5.33
CA TYR A 227 32.42 -7.81 4.36
C TYR A 227 31.39 -6.97 3.61
N LYS A 228 30.36 -7.64 3.05
CA LYS A 228 29.28 -6.99 2.32
C LYS A 228 28.48 -6.06 3.24
N ALA A 229 28.14 -6.52 4.44
CA ALA A 229 27.40 -5.72 5.42
C ALA A 229 28.13 -4.42 5.77
N ASN A 230 29.45 -4.48 6.03
CA ASN A 230 30.26 -3.30 6.28
C ASN A 230 30.34 -2.35 5.09
N LYS A 231 30.44 -2.87 3.85
CA LYS A 231 30.41 -2.03 2.65
C LYS A 231 29.12 -1.23 2.56
N ILE A 232 27.98 -1.87 2.82
CA ILE A 232 26.65 -1.26 2.78
C ILE A 232 26.53 -0.16 3.85
N ILE A 233 26.93 -0.44 5.09
CA ILE A 233 26.88 0.56 6.17
C ILE A 233 27.81 1.75 5.88
N ASN A 234 28.99 1.54 5.31
CA ASN A 234 29.87 2.63 4.91
C ASN A 234 29.24 3.50 3.80
N TYR A 235 28.53 2.86 2.83
CA TYR A 235 27.77 3.59 1.83
C TYR A 235 26.63 4.41 2.45
N PHE A 236 25.89 3.86 3.41
CA PHE A 236 24.84 4.58 4.13
C PHE A 236 25.39 5.78 4.91
N ALA A 237 26.50 5.60 5.60
CA ALA A 237 27.17 6.68 6.34
C ALA A 237 27.62 7.83 5.44
N GLN A 238 28.00 7.54 4.18
CA GLN A 238 28.36 8.55 3.18
C GLN A 238 27.14 9.19 2.50
N ASN A 239 25.98 8.53 2.56
CA ASN A 239 24.74 8.97 1.90
C ASN A 239 23.54 9.03 2.89
N PRO A 240 23.64 9.75 4.01
CA PRO A 240 22.65 9.70 5.11
C PRO A 240 21.27 10.22 4.70
N LYS A 241 21.20 11.19 3.76
CA LYS A 241 19.91 11.70 3.27
C LYS A 241 19.10 10.66 2.48
N LYS A 242 19.79 9.76 1.75
CA LYS A 242 19.14 8.67 1.00
C LYS A 242 18.88 7.44 1.86
N ASN A 243 19.66 7.26 2.92
CA ASN A 243 19.60 6.09 3.80
C ASN A 243 19.52 6.55 5.28
N PRO A 244 18.38 7.12 5.72
CA PRO A 244 18.21 7.53 7.11
C PRO A 244 18.32 6.34 8.05
N ILE A 245 19.10 6.48 9.13
CA ILE A 245 19.33 5.39 10.11
C ILE A 245 18.02 4.83 10.67
N GLN A 246 17.00 5.68 10.88
CA GLN A 246 15.72 5.27 11.44
C GLN A 246 14.99 4.25 10.56
N MET A 247 15.10 4.36 9.22
CA MET A 247 14.56 3.36 8.30
C MET A 247 15.25 2.01 8.45
N THR A 248 16.58 2.02 8.51
CA THR A 248 17.38 0.80 8.67
C THR A 248 17.08 0.12 10.01
N LEU A 249 17.03 0.88 11.11
CA LEU A 249 16.72 0.35 12.44
C LEU A 249 15.31 -0.24 12.50
N ALA A 250 14.30 0.43 11.91
CA ALA A 250 12.93 -0.07 11.87
C ALA A 250 12.82 -1.39 11.09
N LEU A 251 13.53 -1.51 9.95
CA LEU A 251 13.56 -2.74 9.16
C LEU A 251 14.25 -3.88 9.90
N LEU A 252 15.40 -3.64 10.51
CA LEU A 252 16.12 -4.65 11.29
C LEU A 252 15.31 -5.09 12.51
N PHE A 253 14.63 -4.15 13.19
CA PHE A 253 13.76 -4.48 14.33
C PHE A 253 12.60 -5.38 13.90
N SER A 254 11.90 -5.03 12.81
CA SER A 254 10.81 -5.83 12.26
C SER A 254 11.30 -7.23 11.86
N PHE A 255 12.44 -7.30 11.17
CA PHE A 255 13.03 -8.55 10.74
C PHE A 255 13.37 -9.47 11.92
N PHE A 256 14.14 -8.98 12.90
CA PHE A 256 14.53 -9.79 14.05
C PHE A 256 13.38 -10.11 15.01
N SER A 257 12.35 -9.26 15.06
CA SER A 257 11.10 -9.58 15.76
C SER A 257 10.40 -10.79 15.14
N ASN A 258 10.31 -10.85 13.81
CA ASN A 258 9.76 -11.99 13.10
C ASN A 258 10.64 -13.24 13.27
N VAL A 259 11.97 -13.11 13.26
CA VAL A 259 12.89 -14.22 13.57
C VAL A 259 12.63 -14.73 15.00
N MET A 260 12.50 -13.82 15.98
CA MET A 260 12.22 -14.20 17.36
C MET A 260 10.89 -14.93 17.50
N MET A 261 9.84 -14.42 16.88
CA MET A 261 8.52 -15.07 16.87
C MET A 261 8.57 -16.44 16.18
N SER A 262 9.36 -16.59 15.12
CA SER A 262 9.51 -17.86 14.39
C SER A 262 10.08 -18.99 15.24
N TYR A 263 10.81 -18.71 16.33
CA TYR A 263 11.23 -19.73 17.29
C TYR A 263 10.07 -20.40 18.03
N TYR A 264 8.92 -19.73 18.12
CA TYR A 264 7.73 -20.27 18.78
C TYR A 264 6.75 -20.93 17.82
N ALA A 265 6.95 -20.84 16.51
CA ALA A 265 6.11 -21.54 15.54
C ALA A 265 6.13 -23.05 15.78
N PRO A 266 5.00 -23.74 15.89
CA PRO A 266 4.95 -25.20 16.08
C PRO A 266 5.53 -25.97 14.89
N ASP A 267 5.25 -25.49 13.66
CA ASP A 267 5.81 -25.99 12.41
C ASP A 267 6.87 -25.01 11.90
N LYS A 268 8.09 -25.51 11.68
CA LYS A 268 9.25 -24.74 11.18
C LYS A 268 9.37 -24.75 9.66
N SER A 269 8.39 -25.30 8.93
CA SER A 269 8.32 -25.12 7.48
C SER A 269 8.04 -23.66 7.12
N GLU A 270 8.39 -23.24 5.91
CA GLU A 270 8.09 -21.87 5.45
C GLU A 270 6.60 -21.55 5.55
N ARG A 271 5.74 -22.52 5.22
CA ARG A 271 4.29 -22.39 5.31
C ARG A 271 3.83 -22.27 6.77
N GLY A 272 4.32 -23.13 7.66
CA GLY A 272 3.94 -23.13 9.08
C GLY A 272 4.37 -21.85 9.79
N VAL A 273 5.58 -21.36 9.51
CA VAL A 273 6.07 -20.07 10.03
C VAL A 273 5.26 -18.90 9.48
N ALA A 274 4.94 -18.90 8.17
CA ALA A 274 4.10 -17.85 7.57
C ALA A 274 2.72 -17.79 8.24
N GLU A 275 2.09 -18.95 8.44
CA GLU A 275 0.78 -19.07 9.10
C GLU A 275 0.85 -18.58 10.56
N PHE A 276 1.86 -18.99 11.30
CA PHE A 276 2.06 -18.57 12.69
C PHE A 276 2.26 -17.07 12.84
N LEU A 277 3.01 -16.45 11.93
CA LEU A 277 3.25 -15.01 11.88
C LEU A 277 2.04 -14.23 11.30
N GLY A 278 1.01 -14.92 10.83
CA GLY A 278 -0.15 -14.30 10.18
C GLY A 278 0.19 -13.62 8.85
N LEU A 279 1.22 -14.11 8.15
CA LEU A 279 1.60 -13.64 6.83
C LEU A 279 0.72 -14.27 5.76
N ARG A 280 0.33 -13.50 4.74
CA ARG A 280 -0.47 -14.01 3.62
C ARG A 280 0.34 -14.81 2.60
N SER A 281 1.66 -14.74 2.67
CA SER A 281 2.59 -15.41 1.76
C SER A 281 3.79 -15.91 2.54
N ALA A 282 4.33 -17.05 2.14
CA ALA A 282 5.60 -17.59 2.66
C ALA A 282 6.83 -16.85 2.10
N TRP A 283 6.63 -15.83 1.29
CA TRP A 283 7.71 -15.06 0.67
C TRP A 283 8.58 -14.36 1.72
N GLY A 284 9.89 -14.55 1.67
CA GLY A 284 10.85 -14.02 2.66
C GLY A 284 10.96 -14.82 3.96
N VAL A 285 10.11 -15.83 4.20
CA VAL A 285 10.17 -16.66 5.41
C VAL A 285 11.43 -17.54 5.46
N GLY A 286 11.96 -17.89 4.29
CA GLY A 286 13.26 -18.60 4.19
C GLY A 286 14.40 -17.87 4.92
N ASP A 287 14.41 -16.55 4.90
CA ASP A 287 15.41 -15.71 5.60
C ASP A 287 15.23 -15.79 7.12
N TYR A 288 14.00 -15.86 7.64
CA TYR A 288 13.75 -16.07 9.07
C TYR A 288 14.26 -17.43 9.52
N ILE A 289 13.95 -18.49 8.77
CA ILE A 289 14.41 -19.85 9.06
C ILE A 289 15.94 -19.93 9.00
N LYS A 290 16.56 -19.30 8.00
CA LYS A 290 18.01 -19.23 7.88
C LYS A 290 18.64 -18.48 9.05
N SER A 291 18.04 -17.35 9.45
CA SER A 291 18.50 -16.58 10.61
C SER A 291 18.39 -17.35 11.91
N MET A 292 17.33 -18.16 12.11
CA MET A 292 17.22 -19.06 13.28
C MET A 292 18.36 -20.08 13.36
N ARG A 293 18.97 -20.47 12.25
CA ARG A 293 20.15 -21.35 12.21
C ARG A 293 21.44 -20.62 12.55
N ASN A 294 21.53 -19.34 12.13
CA ASN A 294 22.74 -18.52 12.27
C ASN A 294 22.81 -17.76 13.59
N TYR A 295 21.67 -17.47 14.22
CA TYR A 295 21.55 -16.69 15.44
C TYR A 295 20.72 -17.49 16.46
N ARG A 296 21.23 -17.70 17.67
CA ARG A 296 20.47 -18.36 18.75
C ARG A 296 19.38 -17.41 19.27
N ALA A 297 18.28 -17.95 19.83
CA ALA A 297 17.16 -17.13 20.32
C ALA A 297 17.60 -16.05 21.34
N MET A 298 18.49 -16.38 22.25
CA MET A 298 19.03 -15.39 23.21
C MET A 298 19.80 -14.27 22.53
N HIS A 299 20.59 -14.59 21.50
CA HIS A 299 21.30 -13.56 20.71
C HIS A 299 20.31 -12.69 19.91
N VAL A 300 19.24 -13.26 19.36
CA VAL A 300 18.18 -12.47 18.69
C VAL A 300 17.51 -11.51 19.67
N MET A 301 17.27 -11.93 20.91
CA MET A 301 16.72 -11.05 21.96
C MET A 301 17.70 -9.91 22.30
N GLU A 302 19.00 -10.21 22.38
CA GLU A 302 20.05 -9.21 22.57
C GLU A 302 20.12 -8.23 21.39
N ILE A 303 20.05 -8.70 20.15
CA ILE A 303 20.00 -7.87 18.93
C ILE A 303 18.82 -6.90 18.99
N LEU A 304 17.63 -7.33 19.36
CA LEU A 304 16.46 -6.47 19.51
C LEU A 304 16.69 -5.37 20.55
N HIS A 305 17.34 -5.72 21.67
CA HIS A 305 17.74 -4.74 22.69
C HIS A 305 18.75 -3.73 22.14
N LEU A 306 19.78 -4.19 21.41
CA LEU A 306 20.80 -3.35 20.79
C LEU A 306 20.21 -2.39 19.74
N ILE A 307 19.25 -2.86 18.93
CA ILE A 307 18.54 -2.02 17.96
C ILE A 307 17.78 -0.91 18.70
N ARG A 308 17.08 -1.23 19.81
CA ARG A 308 16.40 -0.24 20.66
C ARG A 308 17.36 0.83 21.19
N LEU A 309 18.53 0.41 21.67
CA LEU A 309 19.57 1.34 22.15
C LEU A 309 20.08 2.24 21.03
N ALA A 310 20.37 1.66 19.86
CA ALA A 310 20.81 2.44 18.69
C ALA A 310 19.73 3.46 18.24
N ASP A 311 18.44 3.11 18.30
CA ASP A 311 17.35 4.02 18.01
C ASP A 311 17.28 5.17 19.01
N ALA A 312 17.37 4.89 20.31
CA ALA A 312 17.41 5.91 21.35
C ALA A 312 18.63 6.84 21.20
N GLN A 313 19.81 6.27 20.89
CA GLN A 313 21.03 7.04 20.67
C GLN A 313 20.95 7.93 19.43
N SER A 314 20.38 7.43 18.31
CA SER A 314 20.18 8.22 17.08
C SER A 314 19.26 9.43 17.26
N LYS A 315 18.40 9.37 18.28
CA LYS A 315 17.47 10.45 18.68
C LYS A 315 18.03 11.35 19.79
N GLY A 316 19.26 11.09 20.25
CA GLY A 316 19.88 11.84 21.34
C GLY A 316 19.28 11.59 22.73
N ALA A 317 18.50 10.50 22.89
CA ALA A 317 17.87 10.14 24.16
C ALA A 317 18.81 9.35 25.12
N GLU A 318 19.82 8.67 24.58
CA GLU A 318 20.81 7.91 25.36
C GLU A 318 22.23 8.10 24.80
N GLY A 319 23.20 8.27 25.68
CA GLY A 319 24.62 8.35 25.35
C GLY A 319 25.11 9.68 24.75
N PRO A 320 26.40 9.75 24.37
CA PRO A 320 26.96 10.94 23.70
C PRO A 320 26.39 11.08 22.28
N GLN A 321 26.43 12.33 21.78
CA GLN A 321 26.08 12.59 20.36
C GLN A 321 27.07 11.86 19.45
N THR A 322 26.65 10.77 18.87
CA THR A 322 27.43 9.92 17.96
C THR A 322 26.85 10.02 16.56
N PRO A 323 27.67 10.16 15.51
CA PRO A 323 27.19 10.15 14.14
C PRO A 323 26.47 8.84 13.79
N ASP A 324 25.38 8.94 13.03
CA ASP A 324 24.56 7.79 12.63
C ASP A 324 25.36 6.63 12.03
N GLY A 325 26.38 6.97 11.22
CA GLY A 325 27.25 5.96 10.62
C GLY A 325 28.08 5.17 11.63
N GLU A 326 28.46 5.77 12.76
CA GLU A 326 29.19 5.08 13.83
C GLU A 326 28.25 4.22 14.65
N ILE A 327 27.06 4.71 14.98
CA ILE A 327 26.01 3.92 15.65
C ILE A 327 25.72 2.65 14.85
N MET A 328 25.58 2.78 13.52
CA MET A 328 25.30 1.63 12.64
C MET A 328 26.47 0.64 12.56
N ARG A 329 27.73 1.12 12.54
CA ARG A 329 28.91 0.24 12.54
C ARG A 329 28.99 -0.57 13.83
N GLU A 330 28.78 0.08 14.97
CA GLU A 330 28.81 -0.56 16.28
C GLU A 330 27.67 -1.60 16.39
N LEU A 331 26.47 -1.24 16.00
CA LEU A 331 25.32 -2.14 15.96
C LEU A 331 25.61 -3.36 15.08
N LEU A 332 26.09 -3.14 13.84
CA LEU A 332 26.40 -4.21 12.92
C LEU A 332 27.47 -5.16 13.47
N TYR A 333 28.52 -4.62 14.11
CA TYR A 333 29.54 -5.43 14.75
C TYR A 333 28.93 -6.35 15.82
N LYS A 334 28.08 -5.80 16.70
CA LYS A 334 27.42 -6.58 17.77
C LYS A 334 26.40 -7.60 17.24
N ILE A 335 25.80 -7.38 16.07
CA ILE A 335 24.88 -8.35 15.44
C ILE A 335 25.65 -9.54 14.87
N LEU A 336 26.83 -9.30 14.28
CA LEU A 336 27.54 -10.32 13.49
C LEU A 336 28.52 -11.16 14.33
N HIS A 337 28.93 -10.68 15.52
CA HIS A 337 29.87 -11.33 16.44
C HIS A 337 29.18 -11.70 17.74
#